data_d1ecc1148aa5a6f7c58e2ba03e608d52
#
_entry.id   d1ecc1148aa5a6f7c58e2ba03e608d52
#
_cell.length_a   1.000
_cell.length_b   1.000
_cell.length_c   1.000
_cell.angle_alpha   90.00
_cell.angle_beta   90.00
_cell.angle_gamma   90.00
#
_symmetry.space_group_name_H-M   'P 1'
#
loop_
_entity.id
_entity.type
_entity.pdbx_description
1 polymer ?
#
loop_
_entity_poly.entity_id
_entity_poly.type
_entity_poly.pdbx_seq_one_letter_code
_entity_poly.pdbx_strand_id
1 'polypeptide(L)'
;MKQKNKELLRALFDLQPANTNLLANHLNVSVRSIKNYVREINEEYPEAIHSSREGYRLDMELAKSILDETADHIPQTSEERVIYILNQLINHHQEEAIDIYDLCDELFISLSTIKNELQKVKRKLLSTLLYNESNVNFVNL
;
A
#
# COMPACT_ATOMS: atom_id res chain seq x y z
N MET A 1 1.47 -2.52 -5.65
CA MET A 1 2.54 -3.04 -4.75
C MET A 1 2.10 -2.95 -3.30
N LYS A 2 2.37 -3.99 -2.48
CA LYS A 2 2.01 -4.04 -1.06
C LYS A 2 2.84 -3.05 -0.22
N GLN A 3 2.27 -2.56 0.89
CA GLN A 3 2.96 -1.62 1.79
C GLN A 3 4.31 -2.14 2.31
N LYS A 4 4.38 -3.41 2.72
CA LYS A 4 5.63 -4.03 3.18
C LYS A 4 6.71 -4.11 2.10
N ASN A 5 6.33 -4.27 0.84
CA ASN A 5 7.25 -4.24 -0.29
C ASN A 5 7.82 -2.83 -0.51
N LYS A 6 6.99 -1.78 -0.36
CA LYS A 6 7.43 -0.37 -0.39
C LYS A 6 8.41 -0.07 0.74
N GLU A 7 8.12 -0.54 1.96
CA GLU A 7 9.02 -0.38 3.11
C GLU A 7 10.37 -1.03 2.86
N LEU A 8 10.40 -2.23 2.25
CA LEU A 8 11.65 -2.89 1.88
C LEU A 8 12.44 -2.10 0.83
N LEU A 9 11.78 -1.59 -0.21
CA LEU A 9 12.44 -0.76 -1.23
C LEU A 9 13.05 0.50 -0.61
N ARG A 10 12.32 1.19 0.27
CA ARG A 10 12.83 2.37 0.98
C ARG A 10 14.03 2.03 1.88
N ALA A 11 13.92 0.94 2.65
CA ALA A 11 15.03 0.48 3.50
C ALA A 11 16.29 0.14 2.68
N LEU A 12 16.13 -0.55 1.56
CA LEU A 12 17.24 -0.85 0.65
C LEU A 12 17.81 0.41 0.01
N PHE A 13 16.97 1.40 -0.32
CA PHE A 13 17.44 2.66 -0.88
C PHE A 13 18.47 3.34 0.02
N ASP A 14 18.26 3.28 1.33
CA ASP A 14 19.13 3.91 2.33
C ASP A 14 20.29 3.01 2.79
N LEU A 15 20.06 1.69 2.84
CA LEU A 15 20.97 0.75 3.53
C LEU A 15 21.80 -0.14 2.60
N GLN A 16 21.57 -0.08 1.28
CA GLN A 16 22.24 -1.00 0.35
C GLN A 16 23.78 -0.80 0.28
N PRO A 17 24.54 -1.88 0.14
CA PRO A 17 24.11 -3.28 0.14
C PRO A 17 23.69 -3.75 1.53
N ALA A 18 22.57 -4.47 1.63
CA ALA A 18 22.04 -4.93 2.90
C ALA A 18 21.69 -6.42 2.86
N ASN A 19 22.17 -7.16 3.85
CA ASN A 19 21.83 -8.57 3.98
C ASN A 19 20.44 -8.79 4.58
N THR A 20 19.91 -10.00 4.46
CA THR A 20 18.58 -10.34 4.97
C THR A 20 18.39 -10.10 6.46
N ASN A 21 19.45 -10.34 7.29
CA ASN A 21 19.36 -10.13 8.73
C ASN A 21 19.26 -8.65 9.08
N LEU A 22 20.03 -7.80 8.42
CA LEU A 22 19.96 -6.34 8.61
C LEU A 22 18.57 -5.80 8.26
N LEU A 23 18.04 -6.22 7.11
CA LEU A 23 16.72 -5.81 6.65
C LEU A 23 15.60 -6.35 7.55
N ALA A 24 15.70 -7.60 7.98
CA ALA A 24 14.74 -8.22 8.90
C ALA A 24 14.69 -7.47 10.24
N ASN A 25 15.84 -7.12 10.80
CA ASN A 25 15.93 -6.34 12.03
C ASN A 25 15.40 -4.92 11.83
N HIS A 26 15.76 -4.26 10.74
CA HIS A 26 15.33 -2.88 10.44
C HIS A 26 13.82 -2.77 10.28
N LEU A 27 13.20 -3.73 9.58
CA LEU A 27 11.75 -3.74 9.32
C LEU A 27 10.94 -4.50 10.38
N ASN A 28 11.62 -5.07 11.38
CA ASN A 28 11.00 -5.88 12.44
C ASN A 28 10.15 -7.04 11.89
N VAL A 29 10.71 -7.77 10.95
CA VAL A 29 10.10 -8.94 10.31
C VAL A 29 11.09 -10.12 10.28
N SER A 30 10.62 -11.31 9.89
CA SER A 30 11.49 -12.48 9.75
C SER A 30 12.35 -12.41 8.48
N VAL A 31 13.48 -13.11 8.49
CA VAL A 31 14.33 -13.30 7.29
C VAL A 31 13.54 -13.92 6.13
N ARG A 32 12.62 -14.84 6.45
CA ARG A 32 11.73 -15.44 5.45
C ARG A 32 10.81 -14.39 4.80
N SER A 33 10.28 -13.44 5.58
CA SER A 33 9.47 -12.34 5.06
C SER A 33 10.27 -11.47 4.10
N ILE A 34 11.53 -11.14 4.43
CA ILE A 34 12.40 -10.38 3.53
C ILE A 34 12.57 -11.09 2.18
N LYS A 35 12.87 -12.39 2.21
CA LYS A 35 13.00 -13.20 0.98
C LYS A 35 11.71 -13.22 0.15
N ASN A 36 10.56 -13.30 0.81
CA ASN A 36 9.26 -13.24 0.14
C ASN A 36 9.02 -11.87 -0.49
N TYR A 37 9.30 -10.78 0.21
CA TYR A 37 9.13 -9.42 -0.33
C TYR A 37 10.04 -9.17 -1.54
N VAL A 38 11.31 -9.61 -1.47
CA VAL A 38 12.24 -9.52 -2.60
C VAL A 38 11.70 -10.27 -3.82
N ARG A 39 11.19 -11.48 -3.61
CA ARG A 39 10.58 -12.27 -4.68
C ARG A 39 9.36 -11.57 -5.28
N GLU A 40 8.42 -11.11 -4.45
CA GLU A 40 7.22 -10.41 -4.89
C GLU A 40 7.54 -9.14 -5.68
N ILE A 41 8.54 -8.37 -5.22
CA ILE A 41 8.99 -7.16 -5.93
C ILE A 41 9.57 -7.52 -7.29
N ASN A 42 10.44 -8.54 -7.37
CA ASN A 42 11.04 -8.96 -8.64
C ASN A 42 10.05 -9.68 -9.58
N GLU A 43 8.96 -10.25 -9.07
CA GLU A 43 7.86 -10.75 -9.89
C GLU A 43 7.08 -9.62 -10.56
N GLU A 44 6.88 -8.51 -9.85
CA GLU A 44 6.16 -7.33 -10.35
C GLU A 44 7.08 -6.41 -11.18
N TYR A 45 8.32 -6.24 -10.75
CA TYR A 45 9.36 -5.42 -11.38
C TYR A 45 10.64 -6.24 -11.55
N PRO A 46 10.80 -6.95 -12.67
CA PRO A 46 11.96 -7.80 -12.90
C PRO A 46 13.28 -7.04 -12.71
N GLU A 47 14.21 -7.65 -12.01
CA GLU A 47 15.55 -7.12 -11.74
C GLU A 47 15.61 -5.84 -10.87
N ALA A 48 14.52 -5.47 -10.20
CA ALA A 48 14.55 -4.33 -9.29
C ALA A 48 15.50 -4.54 -8.10
N ILE A 49 15.62 -5.77 -7.62
CA ILE A 49 16.52 -6.14 -6.51
C ILE A 49 17.46 -7.25 -6.95
N HIS A 50 18.76 -6.96 -6.87
CA HIS A 50 19.85 -7.91 -7.18
C HIS A 50 20.45 -8.49 -5.90
N SER A 51 20.73 -9.79 -5.90
CA SER A 51 21.48 -10.46 -4.83
C SER A 51 22.98 -10.45 -5.14
N SER A 52 23.77 -10.02 -4.18
CA SER A 52 25.24 -10.04 -4.24
C SER A 52 25.84 -10.71 -3.01
N ARG A 53 27.16 -10.91 -2.98
CA ARG A 53 27.86 -11.44 -1.81
C ARG A 53 27.77 -10.52 -0.59
N GLU A 54 27.62 -9.21 -0.82
CA GLU A 54 27.52 -8.19 0.22
C GLU A 54 26.06 -7.97 0.70
N GLY A 55 25.08 -8.55 0.01
CA GLY A 55 23.66 -8.42 0.30
C GLY A 55 22.87 -7.97 -0.92
N TYR A 56 21.65 -7.53 -0.68
CA TYR A 56 20.77 -7.01 -1.73
C TYR A 56 21.16 -5.60 -2.15
N ARG A 57 21.02 -5.34 -3.44
CA ARG A 57 21.19 -4.03 -4.08
C ARG A 57 19.99 -3.72 -4.95
N LEU A 58 19.64 -2.45 -5.04
CA LEU A 58 18.61 -1.96 -5.95
C LEU A 58 19.19 -1.57 -7.31
N ASP A 59 18.41 -1.80 -8.37
CA ASP A 59 18.52 -0.95 -9.54
C ASP A 59 17.95 0.43 -9.18
N MET A 60 18.82 1.44 -9.10
CA MET A 60 18.46 2.76 -8.55
C MET A 60 17.50 3.54 -9.44
N GLU A 61 17.60 3.40 -10.76
CA GLU A 61 16.70 4.08 -11.70
C GLU A 61 15.31 3.46 -11.63
N LEU A 62 15.25 2.13 -11.67
CA LEU A 62 14.00 1.40 -11.54
C LEU A 62 13.37 1.61 -10.16
N ALA A 63 14.16 1.57 -9.09
CA ALA A 63 13.66 1.81 -7.73
C ALA A 63 13.07 3.22 -7.55
N LYS A 64 13.71 4.25 -8.11
CA LYS A 64 13.17 5.61 -8.12
C LYS A 64 11.84 5.68 -8.86
N SER A 65 11.78 5.11 -10.06
CA SER A 65 10.55 5.06 -10.85
C SER A 65 9.41 4.38 -10.09
N ILE A 66 9.68 3.23 -9.46
CA ILE A 66 8.69 2.49 -8.67
C ILE A 66 8.23 3.33 -7.46
N LEU A 67 9.16 3.96 -6.74
CA LEU A 67 8.83 4.79 -5.58
C LEU A 67 8.09 6.07 -5.98
N ASP A 68 8.41 6.66 -7.12
CA ASP A 68 7.70 7.83 -7.66
C ASP A 68 6.29 7.46 -8.13
N GLU A 69 6.13 6.34 -8.83
CA GLU A 69 4.81 5.81 -9.23
C GLU A 69 3.96 5.40 -8.04
N THR A 70 4.61 4.93 -6.97
CA THR A 70 3.97 4.51 -5.73
C THR A 70 4.14 5.54 -4.62
N ALA A 71 4.70 6.73 -4.95
CA ALA A 71 4.80 7.82 -3.99
C ALA A 71 3.41 8.02 -3.39
N ASP A 72 3.37 7.91 -2.08
CA ASP A 72 2.16 8.11 -1.31
C ASP A 72 1.73 9.56 -1.51
N HIS A 73 1.09 9.82 -2.65
CA HIS A 73 0.35 11.04 -2.82
C HIS A 73 -0.77 10.98 -1.80
N ILE A 74 -0.53 11.62 -0.66
CA ILE A 74 -1.57 11.77 0.35
C ILE A 74 -2.68 12.58 -0.30
N PRO A 75 -3.87 11.99 -0.50
CA PRO A 75 -4.98 12.67 -1.14
C PRO A 75 -5.29 13.98 -0.42
N GLN A 76 -5.21 15.10 -1.13
CA GLN A 76 -5.43 16.44 -0.56
C GLN A 76 -6.86 16.92 -0.74
N THR A 77 -7.48 16.54 -1.84
CA THR A 77 -8.86 16.92 -2.16
C THR A 77 -9.86 15.85 -1.71
N SER A 78 -11.12 16.25 -1.57
CA SER A 78 -12.22 15.34 -1.25
C SER A 78 -12.38 14.26 -2.32
N GLU A 79 -12.27 14.61 -3.60
CA GLU A 79 -12.36 13.67 -4.70
C GLU A 79 -11.23 12.64 -4.67
N GLU A 80 -10.00 13.06 -4.43
CA GLU A 80 -8.84 12.17 -4.31
C GLU A 80 -9.01 11.20 -3.13
N ARG A 81 -9.48 11.70 -1.98
CA ARG A 81 -9.73 10.85 -0.81
C ARG A 81 -10.84 9.83 -1.06
N VAL A 82 -11.92 10.22 -1.72
CA VAL A 82 -13.01 9.31 -2.09
C VAL A 82 -12.51 8.21 -3.02
N ILE A 83 -11.70 8.55 -4.03
CA ILE A 83 -11.07 7.56 -4.94
C ILE A 83 -10.12 6.64 -4.17
N TYR A 84 -9.32 7.19 -3.28
CA TYR A 84 -8.40 6.42 -2.44
C TYR A 84 -9.14 5.40 -1.59
N ILE A 85 -10.20 5.83 -0.87
CA ILE A 85 -11.02 4.95 -0.03
C ILE A 85 -11.71 3.86 -0.88
N LEU A 86 -12.24 4.22 -2.05
CA LEU A 86 -12.82 3.25 -2.97
C LEU A 86 -11.81 2.18 -3.41
N ASN A 87 -10.59 2.59 -3.74
CA ASN A 87 -9.52 1.67 -4.10
C ASN A 87 -9.12 0.75 -2.93
N GLN A 88 -9.07 1.28 -1.72
CA GLN A 88 -8.83 0.48 -0.52
C GLN A 88 -9.93 -0.57 -0.34
N LEU A 89 -11.20 -0.19 -0.46
CA LEU A 89 -12.33 -1.11 -0.32
C LEU A 89 -12.34 -2.20 -1.41
N ILE A 90 -11.99 -1.86 -2.64
CA ILE A 90 -11.95 -2.83 -3.76
C ILE A 90 -10.80 -3.81 -3.60
N ASN A 91 -9.64 -3.33 -3.14
CA ASN A 91 -8.42 -4.14 -3.03
C ASN A 91 -8.32 -4.90 -1.70
N HIS A 92 -9.17 -4.56 -0.73
CA HIS A 92 -9.19 -5.27 0.55
C HIS A 92 -9.83 -6.66 0.38
N HIS A 93 -9.14 -7.69 0.82
CA HIS A 93 -9.71 -9.02 0.87
C HIS A 93 -10.87 -9.07 1.86
N GLN A 94 -11.93 -9.79 1.52
CA GLN A 94 -13.23 -9.81 2.22
C GLN A 94 -13.19 -10.19 3.71
N GLU A 95 -12.04 -10.61 4.23
CA GLU A 95 -11.90 -11.12 5.60
C GLU A 95 -11.36 -10.10 6.61
N GLU A 96 -10.85 -8.94 6.15
CA GLU A 96 -10.31 -7.92 7.04
C GLU A 96 -11.13 -6.63 6.94
N ALA A 97 -11.62 -6.14 8.07
CA ALA A 97 -12.30 -4.85 8.13
C ALA A 97 -11.28 -3.70 8.04
N ILE A 98 -11.58 -2.67 7.27
CA ILE A 98 -10.78 -1.45 7.23
C ILE A 98 -11.10 -0.64 8.49
N ASP A 99 -10.06 -0.33 9.29
CA ASP A 99 -10.23 0.51 10.48
C ASP A 99 -10.31 1.98 10.06
N ILE A 100 -11.38 2.65 10.50
CA ILE A 100 -11.61 4.07 10.20
C ILE A 100 -10.56 4.98 10.84
N TYR A 101 -10.01 4.60 11.99
CA TYR A 101 -8.99 5.39 12.69
C TYR A 101 -7.64 5.28 11.96
N ASP A 102 -7.31 4.10 11.45
CA ASP A 102 -6.12 3.90 10.62
C ASP A 102 -6.20 4.75 9.35
N LEU A 103 -7.38 4.83 8.71
CA LEU A 103 -7.60 5.72 7.55
C LEU A 103 -7.47 7.20 7.92
N CYS A 104 -7.95 7.62 9.11
CA CYS A 104 -7.77 8.99 9.57
C CYS A 104 -6.30 9.34 9.72
N ASP A 105 -5.51 8.46 10.31
CA ASP A 105 -4.07 8.65 10.52
C ASP A 105 -3.31 8.63 9.18
N GLU A 106 -3.65 7.72 8.30
CA GLU A 106 -3.03 7.59 6.97
C GLU A 106 -3.30 8.81 6.08
N LEU A 107 -4.51 9.33 6.12
CA LEU A 107 -4.93 10.49 5.32
C LEU A 107 -4.70 11.85 6.02
N PHE A 108 -4.23 11.84 7.26
CA PHE A 108 -4.06 13.04 8.09
C PHE A 108 -5.32 13.90 8.19
N ILE A 109 -6.48 13.27 8.37
CA ILE A 109 -7.78 13.93 8.48
C ILE A 109 -8.50 13.57 9.78
N SER A 110 -9.45 14.42 10.16
CA SER A 110 -10.28 14.18 11.33
C SER A 110 -11.34 13.10 11.11
N LEU A 111 -11.84 12.51 12.20
CA LEU A 111 -12.92 11.54 12.15
C LEU A 111 -14.19 12.12 11.51
N SER A 112 -14.49 13.41 11.70
CA SER A 112 -15.63 14.06 11.06
C SER A 112 -15.43 14.17 9.55
N THR A 113 -14.21 14.46 9.10
CA THR A 113 -13.89 14.51 7.67
C THR A 113 -14.02 13.14 7.03
N ILE A 114 -13.45 12.07 7.64
CA ILE A 114 -13.55 10.72 7.07
C ILE A 114 -15.00 10.25 6.98
N LYS A 115 -15.85 10.55 7.97
CA LYS A 115 -17.27 10.23 7.92
C LYS A 115 -17.98 10.90 6.75
N ASN A 116 -17.66 12.16 6.45
CA ASN A 116 -18.20 12.87 5.28
C ASN A 116 -17.72 12.24 3.97
N GLU A 117 -16.44 11.87 3.89
CA GLU A 117 -15.89 11.18 2.71
C GLU A 117 -16.54 9.80 2.50
N LEU A 118 -16.76 9.04 3.57
CA LEU A 118 -17.44 7.75 3.51
C LEU A 118 -18.90 7.87 3.02
N GLN A 119 -19.61 8.95 3.35
CA GLN A 119 -20.94 9.22 2.79
C GLN A 119 -20.87 9.43 1.27
N LYS A 120 -19.86 10.14 0.77
CA LYS A 120 -19.64 10.32 -0.67
C LYS A 120 -19.30 9.00 -1.36
N VAL A 121 -18.43 8.18 -0.75
CA VAL A 121 -18.12 6.82 -1.23
C VAL A 121 -19.38 5.99 -1.33
N LYS A 122 -20.22 5.99 -0.29
CA LYS A 122 -21.49 5.26 -0.25
C LYS A 122 -22.44 5.70 -1.38
N ARG A 123 -22.57 7.00 -1.62
CA ARG A 123 -23.39 7.53 -2.72
C ARG A 123 -22.89 7.08 -4.09
N LYS A 124 -21.56 7.12 -4.32
CA LYS A 124 -20.96 6.65 -5.58
C LYS A 124 -21.19 5.15 -5.78
N LEU A 125 -21.01 4.34 -4.75
CA LEU A 125 -21.26 2.90 -4.81
C LEU A 125 -22.73 2.58 -5.06
N LEU A 126 -23.67 3.27 -4.40
CA LEU A 126 -25.10 3.08 -4.63
C LEU A 126 -25.51 3.45 -6.05
N SER A 127 -24.97 4.53 -6.62
CA SER A 127 -25.24 4.92 -8.01
C SER A 127 -24.70 3.89 -9.01
N THR A 128 -23.59 3.24 -8.70
CA THR A 128 -23.01 2.17 -9.53
C THR A 128 -23.74 0.84 -9.35
N LEU A 129 -24.21 0.52 -8.13
CA LEU A 129 -24.96 -0.70 -7.82
C LEU A 129 -26.38 -0.71 -8.40
N LEU A 130 -27.02 0.45 -8.59
CA LEU A 130 -28.27 0.57 -9.33
C LEU A 130 -28.12 0.17 -10.81
N TYR A 131 -26.87 0.11 -11.31
CA TYR A 131 -26.52 -0.35 -12.66
C TYR A 131 -26.11 -1.83 -12.73
N ASN A 132 -25.61 -2.42 -11.60
CA ASN A 132 -25.15 -3.81 -11.55
C ASN A 132 -25.60 -4.46 -10.24
N GLU A 133 -26.41 -5.52 -10.33
CA GLU A 133 -26.94 -6.33 -9.22
C GLU A 133 -25.83 -7.17 -8.53
N SER A 134 -24.74 -6.59 -8.04
CA SER A 134 -23.73 -7.34 -7.30
C SER A 134 -23.54 -6.81 -5.87
N ASN A 135 -23.69 -7.72 -4.91
CA ASN A 135 -23.59 -7.50 -3.46
C ASN A 135 -22.22 -6.96 -3.03
N VAL A 136 -22.20 -5.74 -2.51
CA VAL A 136 -21.08 -5.23 -1.70
C VAL A 136 -21.57 -5.10 -0.26
N ASN A 137 -20.99 -5.90 0.64
CA ASN A 137 -21.27 -5.83 2.07
C ASN A 137 -20.50 -4.69 2.72
N PHE A 138 -21.20 -3.67 3.20
CA PHE A 138 -20.65 -2.67 4.11
C PHE A 138 -20.81 -3.16 5.54
N VAL A 139 -19.69 -3.40 6.23
CA VAL A 139 -19.66 -3.72 7.64
C VAL A 139 -19.43 -2.42 8.42
N ASN A 140 -20.43 -2.03 9.21
CA ASN A 140 -20.41 -0.94 10.19
C ASN A 140 -20.13 0.49 9.68
N LEU A 141 -21.04 0.99 8.90
CA LEU A 141 -21.21 2.46 8.75
C LEU A 141 -22.42 2.96 9.49
#